data_7e3af00e281d6c1552b7be044fd1d9e1
#
_entry.id   7e3af00e281d6c1552b7be044fd1d9e1
#
_cell.length_a   1.000
_cell.length_b   1.000
_cell.length_c   1.000
_cell.angle_alpha   90.00
_cell.angle_beta   90.00
_cell.angle_gamma   90.00
#
_symmetry.space_group_name_H-M   'P 1'
#
loop_
_entity.id
_entity.type
_entity.pdbx_description
1 polymer ?
#
loop_
_entity_poly.entity_id
_entity_poly.type
_entity_poly.pdbx_seq_one_letter_code
_entity_poly.pdbx_strand_id
1 'polypeptide(L)'
;MENLIVSFNVVSPLFLVMSLGYYLKFKNLLDSKTLSVMNSVCFKVFLPLLLFYNIYKSDIKSSFNPKLMIFSVVCIIILFLLLMFIIPKIEKDNSKRGVIIQGIFRSNFVIFGMPIATAIYGDGNIGTTALLIAVVVPLFNLLSVVSLEVFRNGDIDYKKILKGIITNPLIIASFIGIIFVLFKLKLPTFLEKSISDVSRIATPLSLILFFHLSVHSCTNAPLPWLL
;
A
#
# COMPACT_ATOMS: atom_id res chain seq x y z
N MET A 1 -12.72 -17.12 23.71
CA MET A 1 -13.67 -16.02 23.37
C MET A 1 -12.98 -14.66 23.26
N GLU A 2 -11.96 -14.37 24.07
CA GLU A 2 -11.22 -13.09 24.02
C GLU A 2 -10.60 -12.80 22.63
N ASN A 3 -9.94 -13.78 22.00
CA ASN A 3 -9.33 -13.60 20.68
C ASN A 3 -10.36 -13.28 19.57
N LEU A 4 -11.58 -13.77 19.69
CA LEU A 4 -12.65 -13.50 18.73
C LEU A 4 -13.19 -12.08 18.90
N ILE A 5 -13.33 -11.63 20.15
CA ILE A 5 -13.73 -10.25 20.47
C ILE A 5 -12.65 -9.26 19.99
N VAL A 6 -11.38 -9.57 20.24
CA VAL A 6 -10.26 -8.75 19.76
C VAL A 6 -10.30 -8.68 18.23
N SER A 7 -10.41 -9.82 17.53
CA SER A 7 -10.48 -9.84 16.07
C SER A 7 -11.67 -9.04 15.53
N PHE A 8 -12.85 -9.18 16.17
CA PHE A 8 -14.03 -8.43 15.78
C PHE A 8 -13.86 -6.92 15.97
N ASN A 9 -13.32 -6.49 17.11
CA ASN A 9 -13.06 -5.08 17.39
C ASN A 9 -12.04 -4.44 16.46
N VAL A 10 -11.09 -5.22 15.94
CA VAL A 10 -10.07 -4.75 14.98
C VAL A 10 -10.63 -4.62 13.57
N VAL A 11 -11.42 -5.63 13.16
CA VAL A 11 -11.85 -5.76 11.76
C VAL A 11 -13.14 -4.98 11.49
N SER A 12 -14.07 -4.94 12.47
CA SER A 12 -15.36 -4.25 12.30
C SER A 12 -15.25 -2.77 11.91
N PRO A 13 -14.37 -1.95 12.51
CA PRO A 13 -14.23 -0.55 12.10
C PRO A 13 -13.82 -0.40 10.64
N LEU A 14 -12.95 -1.29 10.12
CA LEU A 14 -12.52 -1.27 8.73
C LEU A 14 -13.70 -1.56 7.79
N PHE A 15 -14.51 -2.58 8.13
CA PHE A 15 -15.72 -2.91 7.38
C PHE A 15 -16.78 -1.80 7.43
N LEU A 16 -16.95 -1.15 8.57
CA LEU A 16 -17.89 -0.03 8.70
C LEU A 16 -17.50 1.14 7.80
N VAL A 17 -16.21 1.49 7.76
CA VAL A 17 -15.71 2.56 6.87
C VAL A 17 -15.84 2.15 5.40
N MET A 18 -15.58 0.89 5.05
CA MET A 18 -15.80 0.37 3.71
C MET A 18 -17.28 0.37 3.32
N SER A 19 -18.17 0.02 4.26
CA SER A 19 -19.63 0.06 4.05
C SER A 19 -20.14 1.49 3.83
N LEU A 20 -19.54 2.47 4.50
CA LEU A 20 -19.80 3.89 4.23
C LEU A 20 -19.45 4.24 2.77
N GLY A 21 -18.31 3.76 2.26
CA GLY A 21 -17.92 3.93 0.85
C GLY A 21 -18.97 3.36 -0.13
N TYR A 22 -19.49 2.16 0.19
CA TYR A 22 -20.58 1.56 -0.58
C TYR A 22 -21.87 2.39 -0.52
N TYR A 23 -22.25 2.88 0.66
CA TYR A 23 -23.43 3.73 0.85
C TYR A 23 -23.34 5.04 0.05
N LEU A 24 -22.18 5.70 0.07
CA LEU A 24 -21.93 6.93 -0.69
C LEU A 24 -22.09 6.67 -2.20
N LYS A 25 -21.64 5.51 -2.68
CA LYS A 25 -21.83 5.07 -4.06
C LYS A 25 -23.32 4.84 -4.36
N PHE A 26 -24.01 4.09 -3.52
CA PHE A 26 -25.43 3.77 -3.70
C PHE A 26 -26.31 5.02 -3.79
N LYS A 27 -25.96 6.07 -3.02
CA LYS A 27 -26.62 7.38 -3.05
C LYS A 27 -26.18 8.28 -4.21
N ASN A 28 -25.26 7.81 -5.08
CA ASN A 28 -24.68 8.60 -6.18
C ASN A 28 -24.09 9.95 -5.74
N LEU A 29 -23.58 10.02 -4.50
CA LEU A 29 -22.96 11.23 -3.95
C LEU A 29 -21.56 11.49 -4.54
N LEU A 30 -20.93 10.46 -5.08
CA LEU A 30 -19.60 10.52 -5.70
C LEU A 30 -19.69 9.96 -7.12
N ASP A 31 -19.39 10.79 -8.10
CA ASP A 31 -19.27 10.36 -9.48
C ASP A 31 -17.91 9.71 -9.75
N SER A 32 -17.80 8.97 -10.85
CA SER A 32 -16.56 8.24 -11.20
C SER A 32 -15.37 9.17 -11.40
N LYS A 33 -15.58 10.40 -11.86
CA LYS A 33 -14.52 11.39 -12.04
C LYS A 33 -13.97 11.88 -10.69
N THR A 34 -14.86 12.24 -9.78
CA THR A 34 -14.47 12.64 -8.41
C THR A 34 -13.72 11.54 -7.70
N LEU A 35 -14.18 10.29 -7.79
CA LEU A 35 -13.49 9.14 -7.18
C LEU A 35 -12.09 8.90 -7.76
N SER A 36 -11.94 9.07 -9.07
CA SER A 36 -10.64 8.99 -9.73
C SER A 36 -9.67 10.06 -9.22
N VAL A 37 -10.15 11.30 -9.09
CA VAL A 37 -9.35 12.40 -8.53
C VAL A 37 -9.00 12.13 -7.07
N MET A 38 -9.98 11.73 -6.24
CA MET A 38 -9.75 11.40 -4.83
C MET A 38 -8.74 10.27 -4.67
N ASN A 39 -8.83 9.21 -5.49
CA ASN A 39 -7.87 8.12 -5.48
C ASN A 39 -6.46 8.60 -5.86
N SER A 40 -6.35 9.45 -6.87
CA SER A 40 -5.08 10.05 -7.30
C SER A 40 -4.45 10.90 -6.20
N VAL A 41 -5.25 11.72 -5.51
CA VAL A 41 -4.79 12.54 -4.37
C VAL A 41 -4.39 11.64 -3.19
N CYS A 42 -5.18 10.61 -2.91
CA CYS A 42 -4.86 9.65 -1.85
C CYS A 42 -3.51 8.97 -2.10
N PHE A 43 -3.27 8.49 -3.32
CA PHE A 43 -2.04 7.82 -3.71
C PHE A 43 -0.82 8.76 -3.78
N LYS A 44 -1.01 10.00 -4.25
CA LYS A 44 0.10 10.95 -4.47
C LYS A 44 0.44 11.80 -3.25
N VAL A 45 -0.50 11.97 -2.30
CA VAL A 45 -0.32 12.87 -1.16
C VAL A 45 -0.51 12.13 0.17
N PHE A 46 -1.69 11.58 0.44
CA PHE A 46 -2.00 11.06 1.77
C PHE A 46 -1.23 9.79 2.12
N LEU A 47 -1.17 8.81 1.23
CA LEU A 47 -0.42 7.57 1.48
C LEU A 47 1.10 7.80 1.60
N PRO A 48 1.75 8.62 0.77
CA PRO A 48 3.14 9.00 0.97
C PRO A 48 3.40 9.67 2.32
N LEU A 49 2.55 10.62 2.73
CA LEU A 49 2.69 11.27 4.03
C LEU A 49 2.49 10.30 5.19
N LEU A 50 1.51 9.38 5.08
CA LEU A 50 1.32 8.31 6.07
C LEU A 50 2.56 7.43 6.16
N LEU A 51 3.12 7.01 5.03
CA LEU A 51 4.29 6.14 4.99
C LEU A 51 5.53 6.84 5.56
N PHE A 52 5.76 8.09 5.14
CA PHE A 52 6.83 8.94 5.70
C PHE A 52 6.70 9.07 7.23
N TYR A 53 5.51 9.44 7.71
CA TYR A 53 5.27 9.68 9.14
C TYR A 53 5.46 8.43 9.98
N ASN A 54 4.96 7.29 9.52
CA ASN A 54 5.13 6.01 10.20
C ASN A 54 6.61 5.61 10.32
N ILE A 55 7.39 5.80 9.24
CA ILE A 55 8.83 5.54 9.25
C ILE A 55 9.54 6.54 10.16
N TYR A 56 9.23 7.84 10.04
CA TYR A 56 9.82 8.90 10.85
C TYR A 56 9.62 8.66 12.36
N LYS A 57 8.46 8.14 12.76
CA LYS A 57 8.14 7.82 14.17
C LYS A 57 8.71 6.49 14.65
N SER A 58 9.22 5.64 13.75
CA SER A 58 9.75 4.34 14.16
C SER A 58 11.10 4.49 14.86
N ASP A 59 11.27 3.75 15.96
CA ASP A 59 12.59 3.57 16.58
C ASP A 59 13.30 2.38 15.92
N ILE A 60 14.23 2.70 15.00
CA ILE A 60 14.98 1.66 14.27
C ILE A 60 15.76 0.75 15.23
N LYS A 61 16.34 1.30 16.31
CA LYS A 61 17.21 0.52 17.18
C LYS A 61 16.48 -0.57 17.94
N SER A 62 15.31 -0.26 18.49
CA SER A 62 14.50 -1.23 19.25
C SER A 62 13.65 -2.13 18.36
N SER A 63 13.35 -1.67 17.15
CA SER A 63 12.38 -2.32 16.24
C SER A 63 13.03 -3.10 15.10
N PHE A 64 14.35 -2.99 14.93
CA PHE A 64 15.06 -3.63 13.82
C PHE A 64 15.26 -5.13 14.06
N ASN A 65 14.48 -5.93 13.34
CA ASN A 65 14.63 -7.39 13.32
C ASN A 65 15.08 -7.85 11.92
N PRO A 66 16.40 -8.02 11.70
CA PRO A 66 16.92 -8.37 10.37
C PRO A 66 16.44 -9.73 9.88
N LYS A 67 16.24 -10.70 10.78
CA LYS A 67 15.72 -12.03 10.41
C LYS A 67 14.31 -11.93 9.83
N LEU A 68 13.43 -11.17 10.48
CA LEU A 68 12.06 -10.96 10.02
C LEU A 68 12.03 -10.21 8.70
N MET A 69 12.88 -9.19 8.54
CA MET A 69 12.94 -8.41 7.29
C MET A 69 13.44 -9.26 6.12
N ILE A 70 14.54 -10.01 6.30
CA ILE A 70 15.07 -10.91 5.26
C ILE A 70 14.04 -11.98 4.92
N PHE A 71 13.43 -12.60 5.92
CA PHE A 71 12.37 -13.60 5.72
C PHE A 71 11.22 -13.04 4.87
N SER A 72 10.72 -11.86 5.22
CA SER A 72 9.61 -11.21 4.49
C SER A 72 9.99 -10.91 3.03
N VAL A 73 11.18 -10.35 2.81
CA VAL A 73 11.69 -10.06 1.46
C VAL A 73 11.83 -11.34 0.63
N VAL A 74 12.42 -12.39 1.20
CA VAL A 74 12.62 -13.68 0.53
C VAL A 74 11.27 -14.32 0.18
N CYS A 75 10.32 -14.35 1.12
CA CYS A 75 8.97 -14.89 0.86
C CYS A 75 8.25 -14.14 -0.26
N ILE A 76 8.33 -12.81 -0.29
CA ILE A 76 7.71 -11.99 -1.34
C ILE A 76 8.35 -12.28 -2.70
N ILE A 77 9.69 -12.35 -2.75
CA ILE A 77 10.42 -12.64 -4.01
C ILE A 77 10.09 -14.04 -4.51
N ILE A 78 10.08 -15.05 -3.64
CA ILE A 78 9.72 -16.43 -4.00
C ILE A 78 8.28 -16.45 -4.55
N LEU A 79 7.33 -15.86 -3.85
CA LEU A 79 5.94 -15.80 -4.30
C LEU A 79 5.83 -15.10 -5.66
N PHE A 80 6.50 -13.97 -5.83
CA PHE A 80 6.53 -13.25 -7.10
C PHE A 80 7.08 -14.10 -8.25
N LEU A 81 8.22 -14.78 -8.06
CA LEU A 81 8.82 -15.63 -9.07
C LEU A 81 7.94 -16.82 -9.42
N LEU A 82 7.31 -17.47 -8.42
CA LEU A 82 6.32 -18.52 -8.64
C LEU A 82 5.16 -18.04 -9.50
N LEU A 83 4.62 -16.85 -9.21
CA LEU A 83 3.52 -16.27 -9.98
C LEU A 83 3.95 -15.90 -11.41
N MET A 84 5.15 -15.36 -11.59
CA MET A 84 5.72 -15.08 -12.91
C MET A 84 5.84 -16.34 -13.77
N PHE A 85 6.02 -17.50 -13.15
CA PHE A 85 6.11 -18.79 -13.85
C PHE A 85 4.75 -19.46 -14.05
N ILE A 86 3.83 -19.35 -13.08
CA ILE A 86 2.53 -20.05 -13.09
C ILE A 86 1.50 -19.30 -13.94
N ILE A 87 1.36 -17.98 -13.76
CA ILE A 87 0.30 -17.19 -14.38
C ILE A 87 0.34 -17.24 -15.91
N PRO A 88 1.50 -17.17 -16.60
CA PRO A 88 1.54 -17.29 -18.06
C PRO A 88 1.05 -18.63 -18.61
N LYS A 89 0.98 -19.69 -17.79
CA LYS A 89 0.45 -21.00 -18.20
C LYS A 89 -1.08 -21.08 -18.08
N ILE A 90 -1.68 -20.23 -17.21
CA ILE A 90 -3.12 -20.22 -16.91
C ILE A 90 -3.82 -19.17 -17.75
N GLU A 91 -3.27 -17.95 -17.78
CA GLU A 91 -3.84 -16.81 -18.49
C GLU A 91 -3.14 -16.61 -19.85
N LYS A 92 -3.93 -16.60 -20.93
CA LYS A 92 -3.42 -16.45 -22.29
C LYS A 92 -3.22 -14.99 -22.70
N ASP A 93 -3.99 -14.09 -22.10
CA ASP A 93 -3.95 -12.66 -22.41
C ASP A 93 -2.79 -11.98 -21.66
N ASN A 94 -1.79 -11.55 -22.41
CA ASN A 94 -0.63 -10.86 -21.84
C ASN A 94 -1.00 -9.62 -21.02
N SER A 95 -2.02 -8.88 -21.47
CA SER A 95 -2.42 -7.63 -20.79
C SER A 95 -2.97 -7.87 -19.37
N LYS A 96 -3.50 -9.08 -19.13
CA LYS A 96 -4.05 -9.47 -17.83
C LYS A 96 -3.01 -10.11 -16.90
N ARG A 97 -1.97 -10.74 -17.44
CA ARG A 97 -0.96 -11.47 -16.64
C ARG A 97 -0.32 -10.60 -15.56
N GLY A 98 0.20 -9.44 -15.95
CA GLY A 98 0.85 -8.52 -15.00
C GLY A 98 -0.09 -8.04 -13.90
N VAL A 99 -1.35 -7.76 -14.24
CA VAL A 99 -2.38 -7.33 -13.28
C VAL A 99 -2.74 -8.44 -12.31
N ILE A 100 -2.91 -9.68 -12.79
CA ILE A 100 -3.20 -10.85 -11.95
C ILE A 100 -2.05 -11.12 -10.98
N ILE A 101 -0.81 -11.13 -11.48
CA ILE A 101 0.39 -11.32 -10.66
C ILE A 101 0.43 -10.26 -9.55
N GLN A 102 0.27 -8.98 -9.91
CA GLN A 102 0.24 -7.89 -8.94
C GLN A 102 -0.88 -8.05 -7.93
N GLY A 103 -2.08 -8.44 -8.37
CA GLY A 103 -3.25 -8.63 -7.51
C GLY A 103 -3.07 -9.74 -6.48
N ILE A 104 -2.26 -10.76 -6.77
CA ILE A 104 -2.04 -11.91 -5.87
C ILE A 104 -0.92 -11.61 -4.87
N PHE A 105 0.27 -11.14 -5.30
CA PHE A 105 1.40 -11.00 -4.38
C PHE A 105 1.37 -9.70 -3.56
N ARG A 106 0.73 -8.65 -4.09
CA ARG A 106 0.69 -7.34 -3.43
C ARG A 106 -0.41 -7.30 -2.37
N SER A 107 -0.02 -7.48 -1.12
CA SER A 107 -0.95 -7.27 0.00
C SER A 107 -1.17 -5.78 0.27
N ASN A 108 -2.36 -5.46 0.80
CA ASN A 108 -2.68 -4.09 1.23
C ASN A 108 -2.16 -3.83 2.66
N PHE A 109 -0.84 -4.03 2.82
CA PHE A 109 -0.16 -4.09 4.11
C PHE A 109 -0.23 -2.78 4.90
N VAL A 110 -0.24 -1.62 4.23
CA VAL A 110 -0.31 -0.32 4.90
C VAL A 110 -1.71 -0.08 5.46
N ILE A 111 -2.75 -0.31 4.66
CA ILE A 111 -4.13 0.04 5.01
C ILE A 111 -4.71 -0.94 6.04
N PHE A 112 -4.42 -2.23 5.93
CA PHE A 112 -4.93 -3.26 6.83
C PHE A 112 -3.91 -3.72 7.87
N GLY A 113 -2.66 -3.91 7.48
CA GLY A 113 -1.63 -4.47 8.36
C GLY A 113 -1.31 -3.55 9.54
N MET A 114 -1.21 -2.24 9.30
CA MET A 114 -0.89 -1.29 10.36
C MET A 114 -1.98 -1.18 11.44
N PRO A 115 -3.27 -0.95 11.09
CA PRO A 115 -4.34 -0.94 12.08
C PRO A 115 -4.46 -2.25 12.86
N ILE A 116 -4.29 -3.39 12.20
CA ILE A 116 -4.32 -4.71 12.86
C ILE A 116 -3.16 -4.85 13.84
N ALA A 117 -1.94 -4.49 13.43
CA ALA A 117 -0.78 -4.53 14.30
C ALA A 117 -0.94 -3.60 15.51
N THR A 118 -1.44 -2.38 15.29
CA THR A 118 -1.73 -1.41 16.37
C THR A 118 -2.73 -1.97 17.37
N ALA A 119 -3.79 -2.60 16.90
CA ALA A 119 -4.82 -3.16 17.76
C ALA A 119 -4.35 -4.39 18.56
N ILE A 120 -3.42 -5.20 18.02
CA ILE A 120 -2.88 -6.39 18.69
C ILE A 120 -1.75 -6.01 19.65
N TYR A 121 -0.84 -5.15 19.25
CA TYR A 121 0.40 -4.86 20.00
C TYR A 121 0.38 -3.53 20.74
N GLY A 122 -0.64 -2.68 20.52
CA GLY A 122 -0.74 -1.32 21.04
C GLY A 122 0.13 -0.31 20.27
N ASP A 123 -0.18 0.98 20.41
CA ASP A 123 0.50 2.07 19.69
C ASP A 123 2.03 2.15 19.95
N GLY A 124 2.47 1.73 21.14
CA GLY A 124 3.89 1.77 21.52
C GLY A 124 4.77 0.68 20.89
N ASN A 125 4.18 -0.39 20.35
CA ASN A 125 4.91 -1.59 19.89
C ASN A 125 4.85 -1.82 18.37
N ILE A 126 4.47 -0.84 17.60
CA ILE A 126 4.31 -0.94 16.13
C ILE A 126 5.60 -0.66 15.34
N GLY A 127 6.70 -0.35 16.01
CA GLY A 127 7.97 0.00 15.35
C GLY A 127 8.45 -1.05 14.35
N THR A 128 8.41 -2.33 14.69
CA THR A 128 8.80 -3.44 13.78
C THR A 128 7.88 -3.49 12.55
N THR A 129 6.57 -3.28 12.73
CA THR A 129 5.60 -3.23 11.64
C THR A 129 5.85 -2.02 10.73
N ALA A 130 6.16 -0.86 11.30
CA ALA A 130 6.50 0.35 10.53
C ALA A 130 7.78 0.14 9.69
N LEU A 131 8.80 -0.50 10.25
CA LEU A 131 10.01 -0.84 9.51
C LEU A 131 9.78 -1.89 8.43
N LEU A 132 8.92 -2.90 8.67
CA LEU A 132 8.49 -3.83 7.63
C LEU A 132 7.79 -3.10 6.49
N ILE A 133 6.92 -2.13 6.78
CA ILE A 133 6.27 -1.29 5.76
C ILE A 133 7.34 -0.58 4.92
N ALA A 134 8.36 -0.01 5.56
CA ALA A 134 9.43 0.70 4.88
C ALA A 134 10.22 -0.16 3.88
N VAL A 135 10.28 -1.46 4.10
CA VAL A 135 10.97 -2.43 3.22
C VAL A 135 9.99 -3.06 2.23
N VAL A 136 8.86 -3.55 2.71
CA VAL A 136 7.89 -4.34 1.93
C VAL A 136 7.17 -3.49 0.88
N VAL A 137 6.78 -2.27 1.21
CA VAL A 137 6.01 -1.43 0.28
C VAL A 137 6.84 -0.98 -0.93
N PRO A 138 8.09 -0.50 -0.77
CA PRO A 138 8.95 -0.24 -1.93
C PRO A 138 9.18 -1.50 -2.78
N LEU A 139 9.38 -2.67 -2.14
CA LEU A 139 9.54 -3.94 -2.84
C LEU A 139 8.29 -4.30 -3.65
N PHE A 140 7.09 -4.20 -3.06
CA PHE A 140 5.83 -4.41 -3.78
C PHE A 140 5.70 -3.47 -4.99
N ASN A 141 6.02 -2.19 -4.83
CA ASN A 141 5.94 -1.23 -5.92
C ASN A 141 6.93 -1.56 -7.04
N LEU A 142 8.18 -1.93 -6.69
CA LEU A 142 9.19 -2.35 -7.66
C LEU A 142 8.72 -3.59 -8.44
N LEU A 143 8.32 -4.65 -7.74
CA LEU A 143 7.89 -5.90 -8.37
C LEU A 143 6.59 -5.72 -9.18
N SER A 144 5.69 -4.83 -8.75
CA SER A 144 4.48 -4.48 -9.51
C SER A 144 4.83 -3.81 -10.85
N VAL A 145 5.74 -2.85 -10.83
CA VAL A 145 6.21 -2.21 -12.08
C VAL A 145 6.85 -3.24 -12.99
N VAL A 146 7.70 -4.12 -12.45
CA VAL A 146 8.33 -5.20 -13.22
C VAL A 146 7.28 -6.13 -13.84
N SER A 147 6.29 -6.60 -13.07
CA SER A 147 5.26 -7.51 -13.57
C SER A 147 4.42 -6.89 -14.69
N LEU A 148 4.04 -5.63 -14.54
CA LEU A 148 3.24 -4.91 -15.54
C LEU A 148 4.03 -4.65 -16.82
N GLU A 149 5.30 -4.31 -16.71
CA GLU A 149 6.13 -4.01 -17.89
C GLU A 149 6.55 -5.27 -18.65
N VAL A 150 6.87 -6.36 -17.95
CA VAL A 150 7.22 -7.66 -18.59
C VAL A 150 6.08 -8.20 -19.44
N PHE A 151 4.83 -8.05 -19.00
CA PHE A 151 3.65 -8.53 -19.73
C PHE A 151 2.97 -7.44 -20.57
N ARG A 152 3.56 -6.26 -20.66
CA ARG A 152 3.09 -5.24 -21.59
C ARG A 152 3.32 -5.70 -23.02
N ASN A 153 2.34 -5.46 -23.90
CA ASN A 153 2.48 -5.74 -25.34
C ASN A 153 3.51 -4.79 -25.95
N GLY A 154 4.73 -5.26 -26.11
CA GLY A 154 5.85 -4.51 -26.66
C GLY A 154 7.20 -4.90 -26.06
N ASP A 155 8.26 -4.22 -26.47
CA ASP A 155 9.59 -4.42 -25.92
C ASP A 155 9.66 -3.89 -24.47
N ILE A 156 10.43 -4.60 -23.63
CA ILE A 156 10.66 -4.21 -22.24
C ILE A 156 11.47 -2.93 -22.21
N ASP A 157 10.87 -1.84 -21.76
CA ASP A 157 11.55 -0.55 -21.60
C ASP A 157 12.11 -0.38 -20.18
N TYR A 158 13.33 -0.82 -19.98
CA TYR A 158 14.04 -0.70 -18.70
C TYR A 158 14.12 0.74 -18.17
N LYS A 159 14.14 1.74 -19.07
CA LYS A 159 14.18 3.16 -18.69
C LYS A 159 12.85 3.58 -18.07
N LYS A 160 11.73 3.10 -18.62
CA LYS A 160 10.39 3.34 -18.02
C LYS A 160 10.24 2.67 -16.68
N ILE A 161 10.72 1.42 -16.53
CA ILE A 161 10.72 0.72 -15.25
C ILE A 161 11.48 1.54 -14.21
N LEU A 162 12.71 1.93 -14.51
CA LEU A 162 13.54 2.69 -13.60
C LEU A 162 12.92 4.06 -13.28
N LYS A 163 12.39 4.76 -14.27
CA LYS A 163 11.69 6.03 -14.09
C LYS A 163 10.47 5.84 -13.20
N GLY A 164 9.64 4.81 -13.43
CA GLY A 164 8.47 4.50 -12.61
C GLY A 164 8.83 4.25 -11.14
N ILE A 165 9.94 3.57 -10.87
CA ILE A 165 10.45 3.33 -9.51
C ILE A 165 10.88 4.65 -8.86
N ILE A 166 11.74 5.42 -9.51
CA ILE A 166 12.32 6.65 -8.96
C ILE A 166 11.27 7.75 -8.77
N THR A 167 10.25 7.80 -9.63
CA THR A 167 9.17 8.81 -9.53
C THR A 167 7.99 8.36 -8.68
N ASN A 168 8.01 7.14 -8.15
CA ASN A 168 6.91 6.64 -7.31
C ASN A 168 6.85 7.39 -5.98
N PRO A 169 5.75 8.08 -5.66
CA PRO A 169 5.65 8.91 -4.46
C PRO A 169 5.78 8.10 -3.17
N LEU A 170 5.38 6.84 -3.14
CA LEU A 170 5.53 5.97 -1.97
C LEU A 170 6.99 5.59 -1.74
N ILE A 171 7.75 5.32 -2.82
CA ILE A 171 9.18 5.00 -2.72
C ILE A 171 9.96 6.23 -2.24
N ILE A 172 9.67 7.40 -2.82
CA ILE A 172 10.29 8.67 -2.43
C ILE A 172 10.02 8.96 -0.94
N ALA A 173 8.77 8.85 -0.50
CA ALA A 173 8.38 9.09 0.88
C ALA A 173 9.05 8.13 1.86
N SER A 174 9.14 6.83 1.51
CA SER A 174 9.85 5.83 2.30
C SER A 174 11.33 6.17 2.45
N PHE A 175 11.97 6.53 1.33
CA PHE A 175 13.38 6.88 1.31
C PHE A 175 13.68 8.12 2.15
N ILE A 176 12.87 9.18 2.01
CA ILE A 176 12.98 10.39 2.84
C ILE A 176 12.78 10.04 4.32
N GLY A 177 11.77 9.24 4.66
CA GLY A 177 11.53 8.79 6.03
C GLY A 177 12.72 8.06 6.63
N ILE A 178 13.33 7.14 5.88
CA ILE A 178 14.55 6.42 6.31
C ILE A 178 15.71 7.38 6.54
N ILE A 179 15.93 8.36 5.66
CA ILE A 179 16.97 9.39 5.81
C ILE A 179 16.76 10.15 7.14
N PHE A 180 15.53 10.62 7.41
CA PHE A 180 15.23 11.35 8.64
C PHE A 180 15.55 10.54 9.89
N VAL A 181 15.23 9.26 9.90
CA VAL A 181 15.51 8.40 11.06
C VAL A 181 17.00 8.07 11.19
N LEU A 182 17.69 7.76 10.09
CA LEU A 182 19.13 7.44 10.11
C LEU A 182 19.97 8.62 10.60
N PHE A 183 19.67 9.83 10.11
CA PHE A 183 20.37 11.04 10.51
C PHE A 183 19.79 11.69 11.77
N LYS A 184 18.78 11.07 12.41
CA LYS A 184 18.07 11.60 13.59
C LYS A 184 17.56 13.04 13.40
N LEU A 185 17.13 13.36 12.19
CA LEU A 185 16.59 14.66 11.87
C LEU A 185 15.23 14.83 12.57
N LYS A 186 15.04 15.96 13.23
CA LYS A 186 13.76 16.29 13.89
C LYS A 186 13.03 17.35 13.08
N LEU A 187 11.76 17.10 12.83
CA LEU A 187 10.86 18.09 12.24
C LEU A 187 10.49 19.13 13.29
N PRO A 188 10.34 20.41 12.93
CA PRO A 188 9.69 21.40 13.77
C PRO A 188 8.28 20.92 14.16
N THR A 189 7.85 21.18 15.38
CA THR A 189 6.60 20.67 15.97
C THR A 189 5.37 20.98 15.10
N PHE A 190 5.31 22.16 14.50
CA PHE A 190 4.20 22.55 13.64
C PHE A 190 4.13 21.71 12.34
N LEU A 191 5.29 21.40 11.71
CA LEU A 191 5.35 20.55 10.52
C LEU A 191 5.01 19.11 10.86
N GLU A 192 5.54 18.58 11.96
CA GLU A 192 5.25 17.24 12.43
C GLU A 192 3.75 17.05 12.67
N LYS A 193 3.11 18.01 13.35
CA LYS A 193 1.67 18.00 13.59
C LYS A 193 0.88 18.04 12.28
N SER A 194 1.23 18.94 11.37
CA SER A 194 0.54 19.05 10.07
C SER A 194 0.65 17.76 9.25
N ILE A 195 1.83 17.14 9.18
CA ILE A 195 2.05 15.88 8.49
C ILE A 195 1.24 14.76 9.16
N SER A 196 1.24 14.69 10.49
CA SER A 196 0.46 13.74 11.26
C SER A 196 -1.04 13.85 10.96
N ASP A 197 -1.59 15.07 11.01
CA ASP A 197 -3.02 15.31 10.82
C ASP A 197 -3.45 14.93 9.38
N VAL A 198 -2.67 15.31 8.38
CA VAL A 198 -2.94 14.95 6.98
C VAL A 198 -2.78 13.45 6.73
N SER A 199 -1.77 12.81 7.33
CA SER A 199 -1.51 11.38 7.16
C SER A 199 -2.65 10.50 7.68
N ARG A 200 -3.35 10.93 8.73
CA ARG A 200 -4.50 10.21 9.31
C ARG A 200 -5.67 10.07 8.36
N ILE A 201 -5.78 10.94 7.36
CA ILE A 201 -6.84 10.88 6.34
C ILE A 201 -6.62 9.68 5.40
N ALA A 202 -5.37 9.25 5.22
CA ALA A 202 -5.00 8.24 4.24
C ALA A 202 -5.77 6.92 4.39
N THR A 203 -5.81 6.35 5.60
CA THR A 203 -6.46 5.05 5.87
C THR A 203 -7.97 5.11 5.66
N PRO A 204 -8.74 6.00 6.31
CA PRO A 204 -10.19 6.04 6.12
C PRO A 204 -10.58 6.38 4.69
N LEU A 205 -9.88 7.30 4.03
CA LEU A 205 -10.14 7.65 2.64
C LEU A 205 -9.88 6.47 1.70
N SER A 206 -8.76 5.76 1.89
CA SER A 206 -8.43 4.57 1.08
C SER A 206 -9.47 3.47 1.23
N LEU A 207 -10.01 3.25 2.43
CA LEU A 207 -11.04 2.24 2.69
C LEU A 207 -12.38 2.61 2.03
N ILE A 208 -12.76 3.89 2.07
CA ILE A 208 -13.96 4.40 1.37
C ILE A 208 -13.82 4.17 -0.15
N LEU A 209 -12.65 4.50 -0.71
CA LEU A 209 -12.38 4.36 -2.14
C LEU A 209 -12.26 2.90 -2.58
N PHE A 210 -11.76 2.02 -1.72
CA PHE A 210 -11.50 0.61 -2.03
C PHE A 210 -12.76 -0.11 -2.52
N PHE A 211 -13.88 0.04 -1.83
CA PHE A 211 -15.11 -0.65 -2.19
C PHE A 211 -15.71 -0.17 -3.52
N HIS A 212 -15.53 1.12 -3.82
CA HIS A 212 -16.00 1.67 -5.09
C HIS A 212 -15.23 1.10 -6.29
N LEU A 213 -13.92 0.99 -6.18
CA LEU A 213 -13.05 0.47 -7.23
C LEU A 213 -13.27 -1.02 -7.48
N SER A 214 -13.48 -1.82 -6.42
CA SER A 214 -13.71 -3.27 -6.51
C SER A 214 -14.98 -3.61 -7.29
N VAL A 215 -16.04 -2.85 -7.13
CA VAL A 215 -17.33 -3.10 -7.83
C VAL A 215 -17.28 -2.62 -9.30
N HIS A 216 -16.47 -1.61 -9.61
CA HIS A 216 -16.32 -1.13 -10.99
C HIS A 216 -15.50 -2.09 -11.87
N SER A 217 -14.55 -2.84 -11.28
CA SER A 217 -13.79 -3.87 -11.99
C SER A 217 -14.64 -5.07 -12.43
N CYS A 218 -15.76 -5.31 -11.75
CA CYS A 218 -16.71 -6.36 -12.15
C CYS A 218 -17.67 -5.95 -13.30
N THR A 219 -17.75 -4.67 -13.66
CA THR A 219 -18.77 -4.16 -14.60
C THR A 219 -18.24 -3.49 -15.88
N ASN A 220 -17.05 -3.84 -16.36
CA ASN A 220 -16.48 -3.35 -17.62
C ASN A 220 -15.79 -1.97 -17.61
N ALA A 221 -14.53 -1.93 -17.24
CA ALA A 221 -13.56 -1.04 -17.93
C ALA A 221 -12.12 -1.38 -17.49
N PRO A 222 -11.12 -1.32 -18.39
CA PRO A 222 -9.72 -1.38 -17.99
C PRO A 222 -9.42 -0.17 -17.10
N LEU A 223 -8.99 -0.42 -15.87
CA LEU A 223 -8.62 0.64 -14.92
C LEU A 223 -7.25 1.21 -15.31
N PRO A 224 -7.15 2.45 -15.77
CA PRO A 224 -5.88 3.08 -16.14
C PRO A 224 -5.01 3.50 -14.93
N TRP A 225 -5.38 3.11 -13.69
CA TRP A 225 -4.84 3.68 -12.44
C TRP A 225 -4.03 2.72 -11.58
N LEU A 226 -3.76 1.51 -12.03
CA LEU A 226 -2.94 0.55 -11.29
C LEU A 226 -1.43 0.72 -11.55
N LEU A 227 -1.05 1.84 -12.14
CA LEU A 227 0.35 2.26 -12.32
C LEU A 227 0.76 3.24 -11.21
#